data_93d70ff0bdf3e74f9b8242409a0b014e
#
_entry.id   93d70ff0bdf3e74f9b8242409a0b014e
#
_cell.length_a   1.000
_cell.length_b   1.000
_cell.length_c   1.000
_cell.angle_alpha   90.00
_cell.angle_beta   90.00
_cell.angle_gamma   90.00
#
_symmetry.space_group_name_H-M   'P 1'
#
loop_
_entity.id
_entity.type
_entity.pdbx_description
1 polymer ?
#
loop_
_entity_poly.entity_id
_entity_poly.type
_entity_poly.pdbx_seq_one_letter_code
_entity_poly.pdbx_strand_id
1 'polypeptide(L)'
;MNIREAHEKFGTDEQCLQYIEKMRWPDGQIGCVHCGEPGRVSKITRESKGKNQRTRLFQCLACGKQFSATSGTIFNDTHLPLTKWFMAIALICEARKGMSACQLQRHLSVNYRTAWHLAHRIREAMQEGTLLGGVVEADETFLNPRKPRKGHPKVKNPNRMAVQGMI
;
A
#
# COMPACT_ATOMS: atom_id res chain seq x y z
N MET A 1 9.35 -4.45 14.39
CA MET A 1 8.73 -5.77 14.15
C MET A 1 9.67 -6.54 13.25
N ASN A 2 10.24 -7.66 13.72
CA ASN A 2 11.18 -8.47 12.94
C ASN A 2 10.41 -9.22 11.84
N ILE A 3 11.07 -9.54 10.71
CA ILE A 3 10.48 -10.29 9.57
C ILE A 3 9.88 -11.64 10.03
N ARG A 4 10.51 -12.32 11.00
CA ARG A 4 9.96 -13.54 11.61
C ARG A 4 8.63 -13.30 12.30
N GLU A 5 8.56 -12.29 13.13
CA GLU A 5 7.32 -11.92 13.84
C GLU A 5 6.22 -11.52 12.87
N ALA A 6 6.60 -10.84 11.78
CA ALA A 6 5.66 -10.49 10.71
C ALA A 6 5.11 -11.74 10.02
N HIS A 7 5.95 -12.74 9.75
CA HIS A 7 5.53 -13.99 9.13
C HIS A 7 4.64 -14.82 10.05
N GLU A 8 4.95 -14.87 11.34
CA GLU A 8 4.14 -15.58 12.35
C GLU A 8 2.76 -14.92 12.54
N LYS A 9 2.71 -13.60 12.61
CA LYS A 9 1.46 -12.84 12.76
C LYS A 9 0.58 -12.79 11.51
N PHE A 10 1.19 -12.76 10.34
CA PHE A 10 0.54 -12.51 9.06
C PHE A 10 0.76 -13.64 8.05
N GLY A 11 0.90 -14.86 8.55
CA GLY A 11 1.17 -16.05 7.72
C GLY A 11 -0.02 -16.48 6.85
N THR A 12 -1.24 -16.07 7.20
CA THR A 12 -2.44 -16.38 6.43
C THR A 12 -3.24 -15.12 6.10
N ASP A 13 -3.93 -15.12 4.96
CA ASP A 13 -4.80 -14.00 4.54
C ASP A 13 -5.92 -13.74 5.57
N GLU A 14 -6.36 -14.78 6.26
CA GLU A 14 -7.36 -14.69 7.32
C GLU A 14 -6.86 -13.87 8.52
N GLN A 15 -5.63 -14.11 8.97
CA GLN A 15 -4.98 -13.34 10.05
C GLN A 15 -4.79 -11.87 9.64
N CYS A 16 -4.40 -11.64 8.39
CA CYS A 16 -4.27 -10.29 7.84
C CYS A 16 -5.61 -9.54 7.85
N LEU A 17 -6.69 -10.20 7.41
CA LEU A 17 -8.03 -9.62 7.41
C LEU A 17 -8.52 -9.31 8.83
N GLN A 18 -8.32 -10.24 9.78
CA GLN A 18 -8.67 -10.01 11.19
C GLN A 18 -7.94 -8.82 11.77
N TYR A 19 -6.66 -8.66 11.43
CA TYR A 19 -5.86 -7.53 11.87
C TYR A 19 -6.39 -6.21 11.29
N ILE A 20 -6.71 -6.17 9.98
CA ILE A 20 -7.30 -4.98 9.33
C ILE A 20 -8.65 -4.63 9.96
N GLU A 21 -9.51 -5.63 10.21
CA GLU A 21 -10.81 -5.42 10.86
C GLU A 21 -10.63 -4.82 12.26
N LYS A 22 -9.72 -5.37 13.07
CA LYS A 22 -9.43 -4.89 14.42
C LYS A 22 -8.87 -3.46 14.44
N MET A 23 -8.02 -3.13 13.49
CA MET A 23 -7.47 -1.77 13.37
C MET A 23 -8.52 -0.76 12.91
N ARG A 24 -9.42 -1.18 12.03
CA ARG A 24 -10.45 -0.31 11.47
C ARG A 24 -11.62 -0.08 12.42
N TRP A 25 -11.99 -1.11 13.16
CA TRP A 25 -13.11 -1.12 14.10
C TRP A 25 -12.69 -1.65 15.47
N PRO A 26 -11.93 -0.85 16.24
CA PRO A 26 -11.40 -1.27 17.55
C PRO A 26 -12.49 -1.65 18.52
N ASP A 27 -13.64 -0.96 18.44
CA ASP A 27 -14.81 -1.21 19.31
C ASP A 27 -15.66 -2.40 18.86
N GLY A 28 -15.27 -3.09 17.81
CA GLY A 28 -16.03 -4.21 17.23
C GLY A 28 -17.32 -3.79 16.49
N GLN A 29 -17.68 -2.51 16.50
CA GLN A 29 -18.83 -1.99 15.77
C GLN A 29 -18.42 -1.65 14.33
N ILE A 30 -18.91 -2.45 13.38
CA ILE A 30 -18.59 -2.28 11.98
C ILE A 30 -19.38 -1.09 11.44
N GLY A 31 -18.66 -0.01 11.11
CA GLY A 31 -19.21 1.17 10.43
C GLY A 31 -19.15 1.02 8.90
N CYS A 32 -20.15 1.55 8.22
CA CYS A 32 -20.17 1.56 6.76
C CYS A 32 -19.14 2.52 6.20
N VAL A 33 -18.30 2.07 5.26
CA VAL A 33 -17.27 2.90 4.60
C VAL A 33 -17.84 3.91 3.60
N HIS A 34 -19.11 3.79 3.22
CA HIS A 34 -19.75 4.65 2.23
C HIS A 34 -20.61 5.75 2.84
N CYS A 35 -21.37 5.46 3.90
CA CYS A 35 -22.26 6.43 4.54
C CYS A 35 -21.86 6.77 5.98
N GLY A 36 -20.87 6.09 6.54
CA GLY A 36 -20.40 6.34 7.90
C GLY A 36 -21.32 5.81 9.01
N GLU A 37 -22.50 5.25 8.70
CA GLU A 37 -23.48 4.82 9.68
C GLU A 37 -22.97 3.63 10.49
N PRO A 38 -22.85 3.74 11.82
CA PRO A 38 -22.41 2.63 12.67
C PRO A 38 -23.56 1.65 12.95
N GLY A 39 -23.26 0.37 13.08
CA GLY A 39 -24.16 -0.63 13.66
C GLY A 39 -25.27 -1.18 12.74
N ARG A 40 -25.54 -0.60 11.58
CA ARG A 40 -26.50 -1.13 10.60
C ARG A 40 -25.83 -1.92 9.48
N VAL A 41 -24.97 -2.86 9.85
CA VAL A 41 -24.20 -3.66 8.90
C VAL A 41 -24.45 -5.14 9.14
N SER A 42 -24.83 -5.86 8.11
CA SER A 42 -24.95 -7.31 8.14
C SER A 42 -23.76 -7.99 7.48
N LYS A 43 -23.31 -9.10 8.05
CA LYS A 43 -22.26 -9.93 7.47
C LYS A 43 -22.85 -10.85 6.41
N ILE A 44 -22.32 -10.82 5.20
CA ILE A 44 -22.78 -11.68 4.12
C ILE A 44 -22.04 -13.01 4.23
N THR A 45 -22.76 -14.05 4.62
CA THR A 45 -22.26 -15.43 4.65
C THR A 45 -22.68 -16.11 3.35
N ARG A 46 -22.01 -15.84 2.24
CA ARG A 46 -22.23 -16.58 0.97
C ARG A 46 -21.09 -17.55 0.77
N GLU A 47 -21.38 -18.81 0.71
CA GLU A 47 -20.49 -19.84 0.18
C GLU A 47 -20.47 -19.71 -1.36
N SER A 48 -19.60 -18.87 -1.90
CA SER A 48 -19.40 -18.83 -3.35
C SER A 48 -18.42 -19.92 -3.75
N LYS A 49 -18.87 -20.89 -4.52
CA LYS A 49 -18.06 -21.98 -5.09
C LYS A 49 -17.21 -21.49 -6.29
N GLY A 50 -16.40 -20.46 -6.12
CA GLY A 50 -15.59 -19.90 -7.21
C GLY A 50 -14.15 -19.59 -6.78
N LYS A 51 -13.23 -19.55 -7.78
CA LYS A 51 -11.79 -19.20 -7.58
C LYS A 51 -11.56 -17.82 -6.95
N ASN A 52 -12.57 -16.93 -6.93
CA ASN A 52 -12.52 -15.56 -6.40
C ASN A 52 -13.43 -15.44 -5.16
N GLN A 53 -13.24 -16.32 -4.20
CA GLN A 53 -13.99 -16.27 -2.95
C GLN A 53 -13.60 -15.01 -2.17
N ARG A 54 -14.41 -13.96 -2.28
CA ARG A 54 -14.30 -12.77 -1.42
C ARG A 54 -14.82 -13.16 -0.05
N THR A 55 -13.94 -13.54 0.83
CA THR A 55 -14.23 -13.82 2.23
C THR A 55 -14.52 -12.52 2.97
N ARG A 56 -15.51 -12.53 3.87
CA ARG A 56 -15.86 -11.41 4.76
C ARG A 56 -16.35 -10.14 4.04
N LEU A 57 -17.47 -10.28 3.32
CA LEU A 57 -18.22 -9.15 2.80
C LEU A 57 -19.25 -8.67 3.83
N PHE A 58 -19.41 -7.37 3.88
CA PHE A 58 -20.41 -6.68 4.69
C PHE A 58 -21.40 -5.94 3.79
N GLN A 59 -22.65 -5.85 4.21
CA GLN A 59 -23.68 -5.05 3.55
C GLN A 59 -24.24 -4.04 4.53
N CYS A 60 -24.23 -2.79 4.12
CA CYS A 60 -24.90 -1.73 4.88
C CYS A 60 -26.40 -1.79 4.63
N LEU A 61 -27.20 -1.85 5.67
CA LEU A 61 -28.67 -1.86 5.58
C LEU A 61 -29.23 -0.45 5.35
N ALA A 62 -28.45 0.60 5.65
CA ALA A 62 -28.88 1.98 5.43
C ALA A 62 -28.71 2.42 3.96
N CYS A 63 -27.53 2.16 3.36
CA CYS A 63 -27.26 2.58 1.99
C CYS A 63 -27.29 1.44 0.95
N GLY A 64 -27.51 0.18 1.37
CA GLY A 64 -27.57 -1.00 0.51
C GLY A 64 -26.25 -1.45 -0.10
N LYS A 65 -25.15 -0.70 0.07
CA LYS A 65 -23.85 -0.98 -0.55
C LYS A 65 -23.09 -2.08 0.17
N GLN A 66 -22.38 -2.89 -0.61
CA GLN A 66 -21.49 -3.92 -0.10
C GLN A 66 -20.07 -3.40 -0.01
N PHE A 67 -19.34 -3.83 1.02
CA PHE A 67 -17.94 -3.47 1.25
C PHE A 67 -17.21 -4.58 2.01
N SER A 68 -15.89 -4.50 2.04
CA SER A 68 -15.03 -5.37 2.83
C SER A 68 -14.15 -4.53 3.77
N ALA A 69 -13.44 -5.16 4.67
CA ALA A 69 -12.48 -4.46 5.54
C ALA A 69 -11.38 -3.76 4.74
N THR A 70 -11.07 -4.24 3.54
CA THR A 70 -10.07 -3.66 2.64
C THR A 70 -10.59 -2.50 1.80
N SER A 71 -11.92 -2.31 1.70
CA SER A 71 -12.52 -1.24 0.89
C SER A 71 -12.10 0.15 1.38
N GLY A 72 -11.63 1.00 0.45
CA GLY A 72 -11.13 2.35 0.76
C GLY A 72 -9.77 2.38 1.47
N THR A 73 -9.03 1.28 1.51
CA THR A 73 -7.65 1.20 2.01
C THR A 73 -6.67 0.97 0.86
N ILE A 74 -5.37 0.96 1.17
CA ILE A 74 -4.33 0.58 0.20
C ILE A 74 -4.48 -0.85 -0.33
N PHE A 75 -5.23 -1.69 0.35
CA PHE A 75 -5.51 -3.08 -0.03
C PHE A 75 -6.73 -3.22 -0.94
N ASN A 76 -7.40 -2.10 -1.28
CA ASN A 76 -8.58 -2.15 -2.11
C ASN A 76 -8.28 -2.68 -3.51
N ASP A 77 -9.16 -3.54 -4.02
CA ASP A 77 -9.10 -4.10 -5.38
C ASP A 77 -7.78 -4.84 -5.71
N THR A 78 -7.13 -5.40 -4.70
CA THR A 78 -5.92 -6.19 -4.91
C THR A 78 -6.22 -7.64 -5.28
N HIS A 79 -5.48 -8.16 -6.28
CA HIS A 79 -5.43 -9.59 -6.59
C HIS A 79 -4.27 -10.29 -5.88
N LEU A 80 -3.38 -9.51 -5.24
CA LEU A 80 -2.25 -10.04 -4.50
C LEU A 80 -2.72 -10.51 -3.12
N PRO A 81 -2.27 -11.69 -2.63
CA PRO A 81 -2.55 -12.14 -1.27
C PRO A 81 -2.12 -11.10 -0.24
N LEU A 82 -2.94 -10.91 0.80
CA LEU A 82 -2.66 -9.93 1.86
C LEU A 82 -1.37 -10.23 2.62
N THR A 83 -1.02 -11.51 2.76
CA THR A 83 0.26 -11.96 3.32
C THR A 83 1.46 -11.29 2.63
N LYS A 84 1.44 -11.20 1.30
CA LYS A 84 2.50 -10.52 0.53
C LYS A 84 2.51 -9.01 0.74
N TRP A 85 1.35 -8.39 0.95
CA TRP A 85 1.23 -6.98 1.30
C TRP A 85 1.86 -6.68 2.65
N PHE A 86 1.51 -7.43 3.68
CA PHE A 86 2.05 -7.24 5.02
C PHE A 86 3.55 -7.49 5.07
N MET A 87 4.03 -8.50 4.33
CA MET A 87 5.46 -8.75 4.21
C MET A 87 6.18 -7.61 3.50
N ALA A 88 5.59 -7.04 2.44
CA ALA A 88 6.15 -5.87 1.75
C ALA A 88 6.25 -4.65 2.66
N ILE A 89 5.21 -4.38 3.44
CA ILE A 89 5.18 -3.28 4.42
C ILE A 89 6.30 -3.49 5.46
N ALA A 90 6.41 -4.68 6.04
CA ALA A 90 7.45 -4.99 7.00
C ALA A 90 8.86 -4.77 6.43
N LEU A 91 9.12 -5.25 5.20
CA LEU A 91 10.40 -5.09 4.52
C LEU A 91 10.73 -3.62 4.23
N ILE A 92 9.77 -2.82 3.79
CA ILE A 92 9.98 -1.40 3.47
C ILE A 92 10.20 -0.60 4.75
N CYS A 93 9.46 -0.86 5.82
CA CYS A 93 9.60 -0.17 7.11
C CYS A 93 10.92 -0.50 7.82
N GLU A 94 11.45 -1.72 7.65
CA GLU A 94 12.70 -2.13 8.26
C GLU A 94 13.93 -1.60 7.50
N ALA A 95 13.78 -1.32 6.22
CA ALA A 95 14.88 -0.89 5.36
C ALA A 95 15.24 0.60 5.57
N ARG A 96 16.32 0.89 6.32
CA ARG A 96 16.77 2.27 6.60
C ARG A 96 16.99 3.14 5.37
N LYS A 97 17.46 2.56 4.27
CA LYS A 97 17.73 3.27 3.00
C LYS A 97 16.60 3.09 1.97
N GLY A 98 15.47 2.55 2.39
CA GLY A 98 14.41 2.14 1.48
C GLY A 98 14.74 0.86 0.72
N MET A 99 13.80 0.39 -0.08
CA MET A 99 13.92 -0.86 -0.84
C MET A 99 13.57 -0.62 -2.31
N SER A 100 14.38 -1.16 -3.22
CA SER A 100 14.10 -1.09 -4.66
C SER A 100 13.00 -2.09 -5.06
N ALA A 101 12.25 -1.77 -6.12
CA ALA A 101 11.23 -2.68 -6.65
C ALA A 101 11.82 -4.04 -7.11
N CYS A 102 13.06 -4.03 -7.65
CA CYS A 102 13.76 -5.26 -8.02
C CYS A 102 14.08 -6.15 -6.81
N GLN A 103 14.44 -5.55 -5.69
CA GLN A 103 14.70 -6.28 -4.46
C GLN A 103 13.40 -6.83 -3.87
N LEU A 104 12.35 -6.03 -3.84
CA LEU A 104 11.02 -6.43 -3.39
C LEU A 104 10.46 -7.58 -4.24
N GLN A 105 10.66 -7.54 -5.56
CA GLN A 105 10.31 -8.63 -6.47
C GLN A 105 10.93 -9.97 -6.04
N ARG A 106 12.23 -9.97 -5.72
CA ARG A 106 12.95 -11.19 -5.32
C ARG A 106 12.45 -11.74 -3.98
N HIS A 107 12.26 -10.86 -3.00
CA HIS A 107 11.79 -11.26 -1.66
C HIS A 107 10.37 -11.83 -1.68
N LEU A 108 9.48 -11.24 -2.45
CA LEU A 108 8.07 -11.62 -2.49
C LEU A 108 7.75 -12.65 -3.58
N SER A 109 8.71 -12.98 -4.45
CA SER A 109 8.49 -13.85 -5.62
C SER A 109 7.27 -13.41 -6.44
N VAL A 110 7.25 -12.13 -6.84
CA VAL A 110 6.20 -11.52 -7.67
C VAL A 110 6.80 -10.95 -8.95
N ASN A 111 5.97 -10.55 -9.90
CA ASN A 111 6.42 -9.86 -11.10
C ASN A 111 6.96 -8.45 -10.73
N TYR A 112 7.95 -7.94 -11.46
CA TYR A 112 8.51 -6.58 -11.27
C TYR A 112 7.44 -5.49 -11.28
N ARG A 113 6.51 -5.56 -12.23
CA ARG A 113 5.41 -4.61 -12.34
C ARG A 113 4.55 -4.59 -11.06
N THR A 114 4.23 -5.77 -10.53
CA THR A 114 3.50 -5.90 -9.26
C THR A 114 4.29 -5.33 -8.09
N ALA A 115 5.58 -5.66 -7.99
CA ALA A 115 6.45 -5.13 -6.95
C ALA A 115 6.58 -3.60 -7.01
N TRP A 116 6.66 -3.03 -8.22
CA TRP A 116 6.73 -1.60 -8.45
C TRP A 116 5.45 -0.89 -7.97
N HIS A 117 4.27 -1.36 -8.42
CA HIS A 117 2.99 -0.82 -7.97
C HIS A 117 2.80 -0.94 -6.46
N LEU A 118 3.16 -2.08 -5.89
CA LEU A 118 3.09 -2.33 -4.46
C LEU A 118 3.93 -1.32 -3.67
N ALA A 119 5.19 -1.13 -4.08
CA ALA A 119 6.10 -0.19 -3.43
C ALA A 119 5.60 1.26 -3.51
N HIS A 120 5.02 1.67 -4.64
CA HIS A 120 4.46 3.01 -4.79
C HIS A 120 3.21 3.23 -3.93
N ARG A 121 2.27 2.29 -3.92
CA ARG A 121 1.07 2.38 -3.06
C ARG A 121 1.41 2.43 -1.57
N ILE A 122 2.42 1.67 -1.13
CA ILE A 122 2.87 1.73 0.26
C ILE A 122 3.48 3.09 0.58
N ARG A 123 4.36 3.61 -0.29
CA ARG A 123 4.97 4.93 -0.09
C ARG A 123 3.94 6.05 -0.10
N GLU A 124 2.96 6.00 -0.98
CA GLU A 124 1.85 6.95 -1.02
C GLU A 124 1.05 6.96 0.29
N ALA A 125 0.78 5.77 0.85
CA ALA A 125 0.10 5.63 2.13
C ALA A 125 0.93 6.12 3.33
N MET A 126 2.26 6.18 3.19
CA MET A 126 3.18 6.69 4.23
C MET A 126 3.36 8.21 4.15
N GLN A 127 2.82 8.88 3.13
CA GLN A 127 2.85 10.34 3.05
C GLN A 127 1.94 10.93 4.12
N GLU A 128 2.54 11.66 5.04
CA GLU A 128 1.79 12.44 6.01
C GLU A 128 1.27 13.69 5.30
N GLY A 129 -0.05 13.88 5.33
CA GLY A 129 -0.69 15.08 4.76
C GLY A 129 -0.48 16.36 5.58
N THR A 130 0.46 16.35 6.51
CA THR A 130 0.77 17.50 7.38
C THR A 130 1.68 18.48 6.65
N LEU A 131 1.25 19.75 6.61
CA LEU A 131 2.12 20.84 6.19
C LEU A 131 3.28 20.96 7.18
N LEU A 132 4.49 21.05 6.63
CA LEU A 132 5.68 21.28 7.44
C LEU A 132 5.55 22.64 8.13
N GLY A 133 5.71 22.67 9.45
CA GLY A 133 5.70 23.88 10.26
C GLY A 133 7.07 24.13 10.91
N GLY A 134 7.41 25.39 11.15
CA GLY A 134 8.69 25.79 11.75
C GLY A 134 9.76 26.14 10.72
N VAL A 135 11.02 25.90 11.07
CA VAL A 135 12.17 26.13 10.16
C VAL A 135 12.33 24.88 9.28
N VAL A 136 12.21 25.09 7.96
CA VAL A 136 12.33 24.02 6.96
C VAL A 136 13.59 24.28 6.15
N GLU A 137 14.51 23.32 6.14
CA GLU A 137 15.67 23.34 5.25
C GLU A 137 15.33 22.61 3.95
N ALA A 138 15.59 23.26 2.82
CA ALA A 138 15.38 22.69 1.49
C ALA A 138 16.72 22.54 0.77
N ASP A 139 17.01 21.36 0.26
CA ASP A 139 18.19 21.07 -0.55
C ASP A 139 17.79 20.70 -1.98
N GLU A 140 18.55 21.18 -2.96
CA GLU A 140 18.30 20.92 -4.37
C GLU A 140 19.41 20.04 -4.96
N THR A 141 19.04 18.87 -5.47
CA THR A 141 19.97 17.99 -6.17
C THR A 141 19.66 17.96 -7.67
N PHE A 142 20.65 18.30 -8.48
CA PHE A 142 20.54 18.24 -9.94
C PHE A 142 20.93 16.88 -10.47
N LEU A 143 19.96 16.15 -11.03
CA LEU A 143 20.22 14.90 -11.74
C LEU A 143 20.62 15.21 -13.18
N ASN A 144 21.88 14.95 -13.54
CA ASN A 144 22.33 15.06 -14.91
C ASN A 144 21.75 13.92 -15.76
N PRO A 145 21.16 14.23 -16.93
CA PRO A 145 20.79 13.19 -17.87
C PRO A 145 22.06 12.42 -18.31
N ARG A 146 21.89 11.12 -18.60
CA ARG A 146 23.00 10.29 -19.12
C ARG A 146 23.73 11.01 -20.25
N LYS A 147 25.08 11.06 -20.18
CA LYS A 147 25.90 11.61 -21.27
C LYS A 147 25.48 10.95 -22.59
N PRO A 148 25.19 11.73 -23.64
CA PRO A 148 24.85 11.17 -24.94
C PRO A 148 26.01 10.28 -25.42
N ARG A 149 25.65 9.08 -25.97
CA ARG A 149 26.65 8.19 -26.58
C ARG A 149 27.42 8.92 -27.66
N LYS A 150 28.75 8.68 -27.75
CA LYS A 150 29.59 9.22 -28.84
C LYS A 150 28.92 8.95 -30.19
N GLY A 151 28.66 10.00 -30.97
CA GLY A 151 28.05 9.88 -32.31
C GLY A 151 26.62 10.46 -32.43
N HIS A 152 25.94 10.83 -31.33
CA HIS A 152 24.68 11.57 -31.43
C HIS A 152 24.92 13.09 -31.34
N PRO A 153 24.21 13.91 -32.13
CA PRO A 153 24.31 15.37 -32.04
C PRO A 153 23.98 15.80 -30.61
N LYS A 154 24.78 16.72 -30.08
CA LYS A 154 24.57 17.31 -28.74
C LYS A 154 23.25 18.06 -28.76
N VAL A 155 22.15 17.38 -28.41
CA VAL A 155 20.90 18.06 -28.09
C VAL A 155 21.16 18.82 -26.79
N LYS A 156 21.14 20.15 -26.86
CA LYS A 156 21.10 21.00 -25.67
C LYS A 156 19.83 20.62 -24.92
N ASN A 157 19.94 19.78 -23.89
CA ASN A 157 18.81 19.34 -23.09
C ASN A 157 18.46 20.47 -22.12
N PRO A 158 17.37 21.23 -22.36
CA PRO A 158 16.94 22.31 -21.47
C PRO A 158 16.36 21.79 -20.15
N ASN A 159 16.15 20.50 -20.01
CA ASN A 159 15.46 19.91 -18.87
C ASN A 159 16.45 19.26 -17.89
N ARG A 160 17.17 20.09 -17.14
CA ARG A 160 17.70 19.64 -15.85
C ARG A 160 16.52 19.55 -14.89
N MET A 161 16.15 18.34 -14.50
CA MET A 161 15.17 18.16 -13.43
C MET A 161 15.87 18.46 -12.10
N ALA A 162 15.43 19.51 -11.43
CA ALA A 162 15.73 19.73 -10.02
C ALA A 162 14.81 18.83 -9.18
N VAL A 163 15.39 18.03 -8.29
CA VAL A 163 14.64 17.28 -7.29
C VAL A 163 14.81 17.99 -5.97
N GLN A 164 13.76 18.56 -5.44
CA GLN A 164 13.73 19.20 -4.13
C GLN A 164 13.51 18.13 -3.06
N GLY A 165 14.46 17.98 -2.15
CA GLY A 165 14.31 17.22 -0.91
C GLY A 165 14.05 18.17 0.25
N MET A 166 13.06 17.87 1.09
CA MET A 166 12.83 18.57 2.35
C MET A 166 13.23 17.64 3.50
N ILE A 167 13.98 18.14 4.43
CA ILE A 167 14.39 17.47 5.67
C ILE A 167 13.65 18.13 6.84
#